data_e113d531f4a4f11239e65bd5fe6c407b
#
_entry.id   e113d531f4a4f11239e65bd5fe6c407b
#
_cell.length_a   1.000
_cell.length_b   1.000
_cell.length_c   1.000
_cell.angle_alpha   90.00
_cell.angle_beta   90.00
_cell.angle_gamma   90.00
#
_symmetry.space_group_name_H-M   'P 1'
#
loop_
_entity.id
_entity.type
_entity.pdbx_description
1 polymer ?
#
loop_
_entity_poly.entity_id
_entity_poly.type
_entity_poly.pdbx_seq_one_letter_code
_entity_poly.pdbx_strand_id
1 'polypeptide(L)'
;MKTKVSFWLIPSEDDKAFFQKIIDNLAQEYNAPTFTPHVTIYSAEYEPDESPAELIEAIHSVQSFGLKVDKLLYTDSFTKTLFVQFQSNPILTNISETLQRSSKSPSEFALNPHLSLIYQNLNEEIKKNIITSITLPKSEVVFDEVRAISTPEKVQKREDVESWKVICTRKLQ
;
A
#
# COMPACT_ATOMS: atom_id res chain seq x y z
N MET A 1 -6.38 -14.12 -20.34
CA MET A 1 -6.32 -14.34 -18.88
C MET A 1 -6.06 -13.01 -18.19
N LYS A 2 -6.93 -12.60 -17.30
CA LYS A 2 -6.78 -11.35 -16.55
C LYS A 2 -5.82 -11.53 -15.37
N THR A 3 -5.09 -10.48 -15.06
CA THR A 3 -4.18 -10.43 -13.91
C THR A 3 -4.61 -9.29 -12.99
N LYS A 4 -4.66 -9.54 -11.70
CA LYS A 4 -4.91 -8.47 -10.74
C LYS A 4 -3.64 -7.64 -10.55
N VAL A 5 -3.78 -6.33 -10.70
CA VAL A 5 -2.70 -5.38 -10.52
C VAL A 5 -3.12 -4.37 -9.46
N SER A 6 -2.25 -4.15 -8.50
CA SER A 6 -2.41 -3.11 -7.50
C SER A 6 -1.36 -2.03 -7.75
N PHE A 7 -1.78 -0.77 -7.64
CA PHE A 7 -0.87 0.37 -7.75
C PHE A 7 -0.57 0.88 -6.34
N TRP A 8 0.72 0.96 -6.04
CA TRP A 8 1.22 1.33 -4.71
C TRP A 8 1.92 2.66 -4.76
N LEU A 9 1.64 3.50 -3.77
CA LEU A 9 2.40 4.69 -3.48
C LEU A 9 3.47 4.31 -2.46
N ILE A 10 4.73 4.63 -2.75
CA ILE A 10 5.87 4.21 -1.94
C ILE A 10 6.45 5.44 -1.22
N PRO A 11 6.71 5.36 0.09
CA PRO A 11 7.31 6.46 0.83
C PRO A 11 8.69 6.84 0.29
N SER A 12 9.08 8.09 0.51
CA SER A 12 10.43 8.56 0.26
C SER A 12 11.44 7.77 1.08
N GLU A 13 12.71 7.82 0.70
CA GLU A 13 13.75 6.94 1.26
C GLU A 13 13.77 6.90 2.79
N ASP A 14 13.77 8.08 3.43
CA ASP A 14 13.81 8.16 4.90
C ASP A 14 12.55 7.58 5.55
N ASP A 15 11.39 7.94 5.04
CA ASP A 15 10.12 7.44 5.58
C ASP A 15 9.96 5.95 5.28
N LYS A 16 10.39 5.49 4.10
CA LYS A 16 10.39 4.07 3.76
C LYS A 16 11.26 3.27 4.72
N ALA A 17 12.46 3.74 5.02
CA ALA A 17 13.37 3.07 5.95
C ALA A 17 12.76 2.97 7.35
N PHE A 18 12.12 4.03 7.80
CA PHE A 18 11.45 4.03 9.11
C PHE A 18 10.36 2.95 9.20
N PHE A 19 9.47 2.90 8.23
CA PHE A 19 8.39 1.91 8.24
C PHE A 19 8.89 0.49 7.95
N GLN A 20 9.91 0.36 7.09
CA GLN A 20 10.50 -0.95 6.81
C GLN A 20 11.06 -1.59 8.08
N LYS A 21 11.69 -0.79 8.93
CA LYS A 21 12.22 -1.28 10.20
C LYS A 21 11.11 -1.80 11.11
N ILE A 22 9.99 -1.09 11.19
CA ILE A 22 8.83 -1.55 11.97
C ILE A 22 8.29 -2.86 11.41
N ILE A 23 8.10 -2.91 10.09
CA ILE A 23 7.58 -4.10 9.39
C ILE A 23 8.50 -5.30 9.65
N ASP A 24 9.81 -5.13 9.49
CA ASP A 24 10.78 -6.21 9.67
C ASP A 24 10.83 -6.71 11.12
N ASN A 25 10.79 -5.79 12.09
CA ASN A 25 10.80 -6.14 13.50
C ASN A 25 9.52 -6.93 13.89
N LEU A 26 8.35 -6.47 13.43
CA LEU A 26 7.10 -7.17 13.71
C LEU A 26 7.05 -8.51 13.00
N ALA A 27 7.55 -8.59 11.77
CA ALA A 27 7.61 -9.84 11.02
C ALA A 27 8.47 -10.88 11.76
N GLN A 28 9.60 -10.48 12.29
CA GLN A 28 10.49 -11.35 13.06
C GLN A 28 9.83 -11.80 14.37
N GLU A 29 9.23 -10.88 15.12
CA GLU A 29 8.63 -11.17 16.42
C GLU A 29 7.39 -12.07 16.31
N TYR A 30 6.55 -11.86 15.29
CA TYR A 30 5.27 -12.56 15.14
C TYR A 30 5.25 -13.55 13.99
N ASN A 31 6.40 -13.88 13.44
CA ASN A 31 6.54 -14.83 12.32
C ASN A 31 5.63 -14.47 11.13
N ALA A 32 5.70 -13.23 10.70
CA ALA A 32 4.92 -12.71 9.59
C ALA A 32 5.80 -12.48 8.35
N PRO A 33 5.23 -12.34 7.14
CA PRO A 33 6.02 -12.01 5.96
C PRO A 33 6.51 -10.57 6.01
N THR A 34 7.65 -10.31 5.37
CA THR A 34 8.12 -8.95 5.14
C THR A 34 7.58 -8.42 3.82
N PHE A 35 7.48 -7.11 3.70
CA PHE A 35 6.98 -6.47 2.48
C PHE A 35 7.42 -5.00 2.46
N THR A 36 7.36 -4.38 1.29
CA THR A 36 7.67 -2.97 1.12
C THR A 36 6.54 -2.09 1.69
N PRO A 37 6.84 -1.07 2.49
CA PRO A 37 5.84 -0.13 2.95
C PRO A 37 5.13 0.56 1.77
N HIS A 38 3.80 0.61 1.81
CA HIS A 38 3.05 1.19 0.69
C HIS A 38 1.64 1.59 1.09
N VAL A 39 1.06 2.48 0.28
CA VAL A 39 -0.37 2.79 0.29
C VAL A 39 -0.93 2.33 -1.04
N THR A 40 -1.96 1.49 -1.03
CA THR A 40 -2.63 1.06 -2.25
C THR A 40 -3.49 2.22 -2.78
N ILE A 41 -3.23 2.62 -4.02
CA ILE A 41 -3.94 3.73 -4.67
C ILE A 41 -5.15 3.24 -5.45
N TYR A 42 -5.00 2.07 -6.10
CA TYR A 42 -6.04 1.49 -6.94
C TYR A 42 -5.69 0.03 -7.22
N SER A 43 -6.70 -0.82 -7.38
CA SER A 43 -6.53 -2.22 -7.76
C SER A 43 -7.63 -2.61 -8.72
N ALA A 44 -7.28 -3.35 -9.77
CA ALA A 44 -8.24 -3.88 -10.74
C ALA A 44 -7.64 -5.09 -11.46
N GLU A 45 -8.47 -5.79 -12.21
CA GLU A 45 -8.03 -6.83 -13.12
C GLU A 45 -7.68 -6.21 -14.48
N TYR A 46 -6.58 -6.66 -15.06
CA TYR A 46 -6.08 -6.17 -16.34
C TYR A 46 -5.93 -7.29 -17.34
N GLU A 47 -6.33 -7.01 -18.59
CA GLU A 47 -6.14 -7.91 -19.71
C GLU A 47 -4.66 -7.99 -20.08
N PRO A 48 -4.20 -9.09 -20.73
CA PRO A 48 -2.81 -9.22 -21.11
C PRO A 48 -2.29 -8.12 -22.05
N ASP A 49 -3.18 -7.46 -22.80
CA ASP A 49 -2.82 -6.38 -23.71
C ASP A 49 -2.79 -5.00 -23.04
N GLU A 50 -3.22 -4.89 -21.79
CA GLU A 50 -3.08 -3.65 -21.03
C GLU A 50 -1.70 -3.57 -20.40
N SER A 51 -1.06 -2.41 -20.52
CA SER A 51 0.23 -2.17 -19.90
C SER A 51 0.09 -1.33 -18.64
N PRO A 52 0.40 -1.88 -17.45
CA PRO A 52 0.41 -1.07 -16.23
C PRO A 52 1.39 0.10 -16.31
N ALA A 53 2.47 -0.05 -17.07
CA ALA A 53 3.43 1.05 -17.28
C ALA A 53 2.79 2.24 -18.00
N GLU A 54 1.93 1.98 -18.99
CA GLU A 54 1.21 3.05 -19.68
C GLU A 54 0.20 3.75 -18.76
N LEU A 55 -0.42 2.99 -17.85
CA LEU A 55 -1.35 3.57 -16.87
C LEU A 55 -0.62 4.49 -15.90
N ILE A 56 0.57 4.10 -15.45
CA ILE A 56 1.41 4.93 -14.59
C ILE A 56 1.83 6.23 -15.31
N GLU A 57 2.04 6.19 -16.61
CA GLU A 57 2.36 7.39 -17.39
C GLU A 57 1.26 8.47 -17.30
N ALA A 58 0.01 8.08 -17.06
CA ALA A 58 -1.08 9.04 -16.90
C ALA A 58 -0.92 9.93 -15.65
N ILE A 59 -0.05 9.55 -14.73
CA ILE A 59 0.21 10.30 -13.49
C ILE A 59 1.68 10.77 -13.40
N HIS A 60 2.42 10.73 -14.48
CA HIS A 60 3.87 11.02 -14.48
C HIS A 60 4.21 12.45 -14.08
N SER A 61 3.29 13.39 -14.26
CA SER A 61 3.50 14.80 -13.93
C SER A 61 3.24 15.12 -12.46
N VAL A 62 2.77 14.17 -11.69
CA VAL A 62 2.51 14.37 -10.26
C VAL A 62 3.84 14.49 -9.51
N GLN A 63 3.95 15.53 -8.69
CA GLN A 63 5.13 15.71 -7.83
C GLN A 63 4.99 14.87 -6.56
N SER A 64 6.12 14.62 -5.89
CA SER A 64 6.10 13.99 -4.57
C SER A 64 5.22 14.81 -3.63
N PHE A 65 4.50 14.13 -2.75
CA PHE A 65 3.57 14.79 -1.82
C PHE A 65 3.48 14.01 -0.52
N GLY A 66 2.92 14.69 0.50
CA GLY A 66 2.75 14.10 1.82
C GLY A 66 1.32 13.72 2.11
N LEU A 67 1.16 12.65 2.89
CA LEU A 67 -0.11 12.27 3.48
C LEU A 67 -0.04 12.50 4.99
N LYS A 68 -1.06 13.14 5.54
CA LYS A 68 -1.13 13.38 6.98
C LYS A 68 -1.59 12.13 7.70
N VAL A 69 -0.88 11.78 8.77
CA VAL A 69 -1.24 10.65 9.62
C VAL A 69 -2.51 11.01 10.40
N ASP A 70 -3.48 10.10 10.37
CA ASP A 70 -4.66 10.22 11.23
C ASP A 70 -4.42 9.46 12.52
N LYS A 71 -4.27 8.12 12.45
CA LYS A 71 -4.07 7.28 13.64
C LYS A 71 -3.60 5.88 13.28
N LEU A 72 -3.16 5.14 14.30
CA LEU A 72 -2.90 3.71 14.20
C LEU A 72 -4.19 2.94 14.49
N LEU A 73 -4.50 1.97 13.66
CA LEU A 73 -5.71 1.14 13.78
C LEU A 73 -5.37 -0.33 13.60
N TYR A 74 -6.29 -1.18 14.03
CA TYR A 74 -6.22 -2.63 13.79
C TYR A 74 -7.61 -3.16 13.45
N THR A 75 -7.65 -4.29 12.73
CA THR A 75 -8.90 -4.99 12.42
C THR A 75 -8.67 -6.50 12.50
N ASP A 76 -9.73 -7.27 12.29
CA ASP A 76 -9.64 -8.72 12.20
C ASP A 76 -9.32 -9.21 10.79
N SER A 77 -9.19 -8.30 9.83
CA SER A 77 -8.83 -8.65 8.46
C SER A 77 -7.32 -8.86 8.32
N PHE A 78 -6.92 -9.94 7.66
CA PHE A 78 -5.51 -10.25 7.43
C PHE A 78 -4.77 -9.09 6.73
N THR A 79 -5.40 -8.45 5.74
CA THR A 79 -4.79 -7.35 4.98
C THR A 79 -4.84 -6.01 5.70
N LYS A 80 -5.57 -5.94 6.81
CA LYS A 80 -5.69 -4.74 7.64
C LYS A 80 -5.50 -5.12 9.12
N THR A 81 -4.51 -5.94 9.38
CA THR A 81 -4.21 -6.41 10.73
C THR A 81 -3.88 -5.25 11.66
N LEU A 82 -2.93 -4.44 11.27
CA LEU A 82 -2.49 -3.26 11.99
C LEU A 82 -1.86 -2.29 11.00
N PHE A 83 -2.28 -1.04 11.02
CA PHE A 83 -1.91 -0.09 9.96
C PHE A 83 -1.97 1.35 10.43
N VAL A 84 -1.26 2.20 9.66
CA VAL A 84 -1.35 3.66 9.78
C VAL A 84 -2.47 4.12 8.87
N GLN A 85 -3.47 4.77 9.43
CA GLN A 85 -4.53 5.42 8.67
C GLN A 85 -4.12 6.84 8.35
N PHE A 86 -4.23 7.23 7.08
CA PHE A 86 -3.97 8.59 6.64
C PHE A 86 -5.27 9.35 6.42
N GLN A 87 -5.19 10.68 6.49
CA GLN A 87 -6.30 11.56 6.14
C GLN A 87 -6.48 11.57 4.62
N SER A 88 -7.68 11.90 4.16
CA SER A 88 -7.94 12.05 2.73
C SER A 88 -7.08 13.18 2.16
N ASN A 89 -6.72 13.05 0.88
CA ASN A 89 -5.85 14.00 0.19
C ASN A 89 -6.31 14.16 -1.26
N PRO A 90 -6.51 15.40 -1.74
CA PRO A 90 -7.01 15.62 -3.11
C PRO A 90 -6.09 15.10 -4.20
N ILE A 91 -4.77 15.17 -4.00
CA ILE A 91 -3.80 14.65 -4.98
C ILE A 91 -3.94 13.14 -5.10
N LEU A 92 -4.02 12.45 -3.97
CA LEU A 92 -4.18 11.00 -3.93
C LEU A 92 -5.50 10.58 -4.57
N THR A 93 -6.59 11.26 -4.24
CA THR A 93 -7.92 10.99 -4.83
C THR A 93 -7.87 11.14 -6.35
N ASN A 94 -7.23 12.21 -6.84
CA ASN A 94 -7.10 12.45 -8.28
C ASN A 94 -6.29 11.36 -8.99
N ILE A 95 -5.21 10.90 -8.38
CA ILE A 95 -4.40 9.80 -8.91
C ILE A 95 -5.23 8.53 -9.03
N SER A 96 -5.95 8.18 -7.95
CA SER A 96 -6.79 6.99 -7.92
C SER A 96 -7.87 7.04 -9.00
N GLU A 97 -8.56 8.17 -9.14
CA GLU A 97 -9.58 8.35 -10.15
C GLU A 97 -9.01 8.31 -11.57
N THR A 98 -7.82 8.85 -11.78
CA THR A 98 -7.15 8.81 -13.09
C THR A 98 -6.83 7.38 -13.50
N LEU A 99 -6.30 6.57 -12.57
CA LEU A 99 -6.02 5.16 -12.83
C LEU A 99 -7.32 4.39 -13.13
N GLN A 100 -8.38 4.67 -12.40
CA GLN A 100 -9.68 4.02 -12.62
C GLN A 100 -10.22 4.34 -14.01
N ARG A 101 -10.21 5.62 -14.41
CA ARG A 101 -10.69 6.04 -15.72
C ARG A 101 -9.86 5.49 -16.87
N SER A 102 -8.58 5.27 -16.64
CA SER A 102 -7.65 4.77 -17.67
C SER A 102 -7.71 3.25 -17.83
N SER A 103 -8.37 2.54 -16.92
CA SER A 103 -8.50 1.09 -16.96
C SER A 103 -9.57 0.67 -17.93
N LYS A 104 -9.33 -0.39 -18.73
CA LYS A 104 -10.32 -0.95 -19.65
C LYS A 104 -11.48 -1.61 -18.90
N SER A 105 -11.18 -2.21 -17.76
CA SER A 105 -12.17 -2.88 -16.91
C SER A 105 -12.08 -2.30 -15.49
N PRO A 106 -12.58 -1.09 -15.25
CA PRO A 106 -12.44 -0.44 -13.96
C PRO A 106 -13.16 -1.22 -12.86
N SER A 107 -12.53 -1.28 -11.71
CA SER A 107 -13.08 -1.90 -10.51
C SER A 107 -13.81 -0.87 -9.64
N GLU A 108 -14.58 -1.35 -8.68
CA GLU A 108 -15.22 -0.50 -7.66
C GLU A 108 -14.31 -0.29 -6.45
N PHE A 109 -13.00 -0.12 -6.67
CA PHE A 109 -12.05 0.11 -5.59
C PHE A 109 -12.39 1.37 -4.81
N ALA A 110 -12.60 1.22 -3.50
CA ALA A 110 -12.85 2.33 -2.59
C ALA A 110 -11.52 2.77 -1.98
N LEU A 111 -11.08 3.98 -2.27
CA LEU A 111 -9.82 4.50 -1.76
C LEU A 111 -9.92 4.72 -0.25
N ASN A 112 -9.07 4.01 0.49
CA ASN A 112 -8.88 4.19 1.93
C ASN A 112 -7.37 4.23 2.19
N PRO A 113 -6.76 5.43 2.31
CA PRO A 113 -5.31 5.52 2.38
C PRO A 113 -4.78 4.99 3.71
N HIS A 114 -4.12 3.84 3.65
CA HIS A 114 -3.51 3.23 4.82
C HIS A 114 -2.21 2.50 4.45
N LEU A 115 -1.32 2.39 5.42
CA LEU A 115 -0.04 1.69 5.28
C LEU A 115 0.00 0.57 6.31
N SER A 116 -0.04 -0.67 5.84
CA SER A 116 -0.01 -1.83 6.71
C SER A 116 1.37 -2.03 7.33
N LEU A 117 1.40 -2.46 8.59
CA LEU A 117 2.63 -2.71 9.32
C LEU A 117 2.90 -4.20 9.51
N ILE A 118 1.87 -5.04 9.44
CA ILE A 118 2.01 -6.49 9.58
C ILE A 118 0.82 -7.19 8.91
N TYR A 119 1.09 -8.34 8.29
CA TYR A 119 0.07 -9.25 7.79
C TYR A 119 0.18 -10.57 8.58
N GLN A 120 -0.64 -10.71 9.61
CA GLN A 120 -0.69 -11.89 10.46
C GLN A 120 -2.00 -11.95 11.22
N ASN A 121 -2.48 -13.15 11.49
CA ASN A 121 -3.63 -13.34 12.37
C ASN A 121 -3.18 -13.23 13.82
N LEU A 122 -3.53 -12.13 14.46
CA LEU A 122 -3.16 -11.83 15.84
C LEU A 122 -4.42 -11.58 16.67
N ASN A 123 -4.38 -11.93 17.96
CA ASN A 123 -5.50 -11.62 18.83
C ASN A 123 -5.53 -10.12 19.18
N GLU A 124 -6.65 -9.65 19.67
CA GLU A 124 -6.89 -8.24 19.93
C GLU A 124 -5.90 -7.66 20.96
N GLU A 125 -5.60 -8.42 22.01
CA GLU A 125 -4.66 -7.96 23.06
C GLU A 125 -3.26 -7.70 22.49
N ILE A 126 -2.75 -8.58 21.65
CA ILE A 126 -1.45 -8.42 20.99
C ILE A 126 -1.47 -7.17 20.11
N LYS A 127 -2.52 -6.99 19.31
CA LYS A 127 -2.66 -5.82 18.44
C LYS A 127 -2.68 -4.52 19.24
N LYS A 128 -3.40 -4.47 20.34
CA LYS A 128 -3.42 -3.31 21.23
C LYS A 128 -2.04 -3.01 21.81
N ASN A 129 -1.33 -4.04 22.24
CA ASN A 129 0.01 -3.89 22.80
C ASN A 129 0.99 -3.36 21.76
N ILE A 130 0.91 -3.83 20.52
CA ILE A 130 1.75 -3.34 19.42
C ILE A 130 1.49 -1.85 19.18
N ILE A 131 0.21 -1.45 19.09
CA ILE A 131 -0.16 -0.05 18.85
C ILE A 131 0.41 0.87 19.92
N THR A 132 0.33 0.49 21.19
CA THR A 132 0.84 1.31 22.29
C THR A 132 2.36 1.39 22.29
N SER A 133 3.06 0.44 21.65
CA SER A 133 4.53 0.41 21.58
C SER A 133 5.09 1.23 20.42
N ILE A 134 4.26 1.60 19.43
CA ILE A 134 4.71 2.32 18.25
C ILE A 134 4.53 3.82 18.44
N THR A 135 5.61 4.57 18.23
CA THR A 135 5.58 6.03 18.22
C THR A 135 5.91 6.51 16.81
N LEU A 136 5.00 7.31 16.24
CA LEU A 136 5.23 7.92 14.94
C LEU A 136 5.81 9.32 15.16
N PRO A 137 7.08 9.56 14.75
CA PRO A 137 7.76 10.84 15.03
C PRO A 137 7.26 11.99 14.16
N LYS A 138 6.60 11.67 13.05
CA LYS A 138 6.10 12.67 12.10
C LYS A 138 4.59 12.60 11.98
N SER A 139 3.96 13.76 11.77
CA SER A 139 2.54 13.85 11.47
C SER A 139 2.24 13.69 9.98
N GLU A 140 3.26 13.68 9.13
CA GLU A 140 3.15 13.57 7.68
C GLU A 140 4.21 12.62 7.13
N VAL A 141 3.81 11.80 6.17
CA VAL A 141 4.69 10.87 5.46
C VAL A 141 4.76 11.30 4.00
N VAL A 142 5.97 11.44 3.48
CA VAL A 142 6.21 11.86 2.09
C VAL A 142 6.32 10.64 1.19
N PHE A 143 5.68 10.70 0.03
CA PHE A 143 5.67 9.66 -0.99
C PHE A 143 6.24 10.20 -2.30
N ASP A 144 7.11 9.44 -2.94
CA ASP A 144 7.82 9.89 -4.15
C ASP A 144 7.92 8.84 -5.25
N GLU A 145 7.20 7.72 -5.13
CA GLU A 145 7.30 6.64 -6.10
C GLU A 145 5.96 5.92 -6.22
N VAL A 146 5.66 5.45 -7.43
CA VAL A 146 4.49 4.59 -7.70
C VAL A 146 4.99 3.30 -8.30
N ARG A 147 4.42 2.17 -7.86
CA ARG A 147 4.70 0.84 -8.40
C ARG A 147 3.42 0.16 -8.84
N ALA A 148 3.49 -0.58 -9.92
CA ALA A 148 2.46 -1.53 -10.29
C ALA A 148 2.91 -2.91 -9.84
N ILE A 149 2.04 -3.62 -9.14
CA ILE A 149 2.34 -4.91 -8.50
C ILE A 149 1.34 -5.94 -8.98
N SER A 150 1.85 -7.09 -9.42
CA SER A 150 1.01 -8.27 -9.68
C SER A 150 0.68 -8.91 -8.34
N THR A 151 -0.61 -9.07 -8.04
CA THR A 151 -1.07 -9.65 -6.78
C THR A 151 -2.06 -10.78 -7.06
N PRO A 152 -2.20 -11.75 -6.14
CA PRO A 152 -3.27 -12.73 -6.26
C PRO A 152 -4.63 -12.05 -6.07
N GLU A 153 -5.69 -12.70 -6.51
CA GLU A 153 -7.05 -12.17 -6.40
C GLU A 153 -7.42 -11.86 -4.95
N LYS A 154 -7.02 -12.74 -4.04
CA LYS A 154 -7.24 -12.57 -2.60
C LYS A 154 -5.94 -12.77 -1.84
N VAL A 155 -5.69 -11.92 -0.87
CA VAL A 155 -4.53 -12.02 0.03
C VAL A 155 -5.05 -12.44 1.40
N GLN A 156 -4.78 -13.68 1.79
CA GLN A 156 -5.30 -14.29 3.01
C GLN A 156 -4.24 -14.97 3.88
N LYS A 157 -3.02 -15.15 3.35
CA LYS A 157 -1.95 -15.87 4.03
C LYS A 157 -0.58 -15.40 3.56
N ARG A 158 0.46 -15.84 4.28
CA ARG A 158 1.85 -15.49 4.00
C ARG A 158 2.25 -15.67 2.53
N GLU A 159 1.90 -16.80 1.94
CA GLU A 159 2.29 -17.13 0.57
C GLU A 159 1.72 -16.14 -0.45
N ASP A 160 0.54 -15.60 -0.17
CA ASP A 160 -0.08 -14.59 -1.02
C ASP A 160 0.74 -13.30 -1.01
N VAL A 161 1.23 -12.89 0.17
CA VAL A 161 2.10 -11.71 0.29
C VAL A 161 3.44 -11.94 -0.41
N GLU A 162 4.02 -13.12 -0.21
CA GLU A 162 5.32 -13.47 -0.80
C GLU A 162 5.26 -13.66 -2.31
N SER A 163 4.06 -13.81 -2.87
CA SER A 163 3.86 -13.95 -4.32
C SER A 163 3.81 -12.60 -5.06
N TRP A 164 3.77 -11.49 -4.35
CA TRP A 164 3.71 -10.16 -4.96
C TRP A 164 4.94 -9.90 -5.82
N LYS A 165 4.71 -9.38 -7.03
CA LYS A 165 5.81 -9.11 -8.00
C LYS A 165 5.67 -7.70 -8.54
N VAL A 166 6.79 -6.99 -8.56
CA VAL A 166 6.84 -5.65 -9.15
C VAL A 166 6.80 -5.79 -10.68
N ILE A 167 5.83 -5.14 -11.31
CA ILE A 167 5.72 -5.08 -12.77
C ILE A 167 6.53 -3.90 -13.29
N CYS A 168 6.35 -2.73 -12.70
CA CYS A 168 7.07 -1.51 -13.08
C CYS A 168 7.09 -0.52 -11.93
N THR A 169 8.02 0.42 -11.99
CA THR A 169 8.25 1.44 -10.97
C THR A 169 8.47 2.79 -11.65
N ARG A 170 7.92 3.85 -11.06
CA ARG A 170 8.12 5.21 -11.54
C ARG A 170 8.27 6.19 -10.40
N LYS A 171 9.30 7.02 -10.47
CA LYS A 171 9.47 8.12 -9.52
C LYS A 171 8.53 9.26 -9.84
N LEU A 172 7.96 9.88 -8.79
CA LEU A 172 7.24 11.15 -8.91
C LEU A 172 8.26 12.29 -9.02
N GLN A 173 7.84 13.38 -9.60
CA GLN A 173 8.72 14.54 -9.81
C GLN A 173 8.98 15.33 -8.53
#